data_e3411f35193493ed434d61e1830ab858
#
_entry.id   e3411f35193493ed434d61e1830ab858
#
_cell.length_a   1.000
_cell.length_b   1.000
_cell.length_c   1.000
_cell.angle_alpha   90.00
_cell.angle_beta   90.00
_cell.angle_gamma   90.00
#
_symmetry.space_group_name_H-M   'P 1'
#
loop_
_entity.id
_entity.type
_entity.pdbx_description
1 polymer ?
#
loop_
_entity_poly.entity_id
_entity_poly.type
_entity_poly.pdbx_seq_one_letter_code
_entity_poly.pdbx_strand_id
1 'polypeptide(L)'
;QRRTKIANEGFAVWVHSQIVQALQLGTGEFVEYNRLNAGIGQPHPFSVNPYNLGYELWREVERIYDHPTPEERERFPGAGEISGRERVLELAATCDDASLAAAFLTPEVCDRCQLYAWQAEGATRLRCTSREADEIRRALVNQLSHLSVPRIEITDADAFRAGGLWLVHRQEGVGLDAQYAANTLPHLASL
;
A
#
# COMPACT_ATOMS: atom_id res chain seq x y z
N GLN A 1 -0.89 10.43 9.71
CA GLN A 1 0.09 10.49 8.59
C GLN A 1 0.59 9.12 8.12
N ARG A 2 0.81 8.12 9.00
CA ARG A 2 1.32 6.80 8.57
C ARG A 2 0.30 5.97 7.79
N ARG A 3 -1.00 6.16 8.01
CA ARG A 3 -2.07 5.38 7.36
C ARG A 3 -2.49 5.89 5.99
N THR A 4 -2.01 7.05 5.58
CA THR A 4 -2.41 7.72 4.34
C THR A 4 -1.21 8.25 3.55
N LYS A 5 -0.03 7.67 3.77
CA LYS A 5 1.18 8.16 3.11
C LYS A 5 1.16 7.85 1.62
N ILE A 6 0.81 6.63 1.24
CA ILE A 6 0.72 6.20 -0.17
C ILE A 6 -0.38 7.00 -0.88
N ALA A 7 -1.57 7.07 -0.26
CA ALA A 7 -2.70 7.80 -0.81
C ALA A 7 -2.36 9.29 -1.01
N ASN A 8 -1.82 9.96 0.00
CA ASN A 8 -1.53 11.40 -0.05
C ASN A 8 -0.40 11.75 -1.01
N GLU A 9 0.73 11.03 -0.95
CA GLU A 9 1.87 11.30 -1.83
C GLU A 9 1.54 11.00 -3.29
N GLY A 10 0.84 9.90 -3.53
CA GLY A 10 0.35 9.55 -4.87
C GLY A 10 -0.69 10.52 -5.40
N PHE A 11 -1.61 10.99 -4.55
CA PHE A 11 -2.60 12.00 -4.92
C PHE A 11 -1.93 13.32 -5.32
N ALA A 12 -0.90 13.76 -4.59
CA ALA A 12 -0.15 14.95 -4.96
C ALA A 12 0.47 14.81 -6.36
N VAL A 13 1.07 13.66 -6.69
CA VAL A 13 1.63 13.39 -8.02
C VAL A 13 0.52 13.37 -9.08
N TRP A 14 -0.62 12.74 -8.79
CA TRP A 14 -1.76 12.70 -9.69
C TRP A 14 -2.30 14.10 -9.99
N VAL A 15 -2.51 14.94 -8.96
CA VAL A 15 -2.94 16.35 -9.13
C VAL A 15 -1.93 17.13 -9.96
N HIS A 16 -0.63 17.00 -9.68
CA HIS A 16 0.40 17.66 -10.48
C HIS A 16 0.33 17.25 -11.95
N SER A 17 0.13 15.97 -12.24
CA SER A 17 -0.01 15.49 -13.62
C SER A 17 -1.21 16.11 -14.33
N GLN A 18 -2.36 16.23 -13.65
CA GLN A 18 -3.57 16.85 -14.19
C GLN A 18 -3.34 18.35 -14.48
N ILE A 19 -2.68 19.07 -13.57
CA ILE A 19 -2.34 20.49 -13.76
C ILE A 19 -1.44 20.68 -14.98
N VAL A 20 -0.37 19.87 -15.08
CA VAL A 20 0.57 19.97 -16.20
C VAL A 20 -0.07 19.67 -17.54
N GLN A 21 -0.97 18.69 -17.60
CA GLN A 21 -1.75 18.41 -18.81
C GLN A 21 -2.65 19.58 -19.20
N ALA A 22 -3.29 20.24 -18.22
CA ALA A 22 -4.15 21.38 -18.45
C ALA A 22 -3.40 22.64 -18.89
N LEU A 23 -2.13 22.81 -18.49
CA LEU A 23 -1.30 23.98 -18.81
C LEU A 23 -0.80 24.00 -20.26
N GLN A 24 -0.95 22.89 -21.02
CA GLN A 24 -0.47 22.79 -22.41
C GLN A 24 0.98 23.28 -22.58
N LEU A 25 1.89 22.83 -21.71
CA LEU A 25 3.29 23.23 -21.71
C LEU A 25 3.95 22.99 -23.07
N GLY A 26 4.93 23.83 -23.40
CA GLY A 26 5.80 23.60 -24.56
C GLY A 26 6.57 22.29 -24.45
N THR A 27 6.97 21.73 -25.59
CA THR A 27 7.63 20.40 -25.64
C THR A 27 8.85 20.31 -24.69
N GLY A 28 9.67 21.37 -24.61
CA GLY A 28 10.83 21.41 -23.74
C GLY A 28 10.49 21.37 -22.25
N GLU A 29 9.50 22.15 -21.84
CA GLU A 29 9.02 22.19 -20.45
C GLU A 29 8.35 20.87 -20.05
N PHE A 30 7.59 20.26 -20.97
CA PHE A 30 6.96 18.97 -20.74
C PHE A 30 7.99 17.84 -20.58
N VAL A 31 9.05 17.84 -21.39
CA VAL A 31 10.15 16.87 -21.27
C VAL A 31 10.88 17.05 -19.94
N GLU A 32 11.17 18.27 -19.53
CA GLU A 32 11.84 18.55 -18.25
C GLU A 32 10.98 18.16 -17.06
N TYR A 33 9.69 18.47 -17.09
CA TYR A 33 8.74 18.01 -16.07
C TYR A 33 8.74 16.48 -15.95
N ASN A 34 8.64 15.75 -17.08
CA ASN A 34 8.64 14.29 -17.04
C ASN A 34 9.97 13.72 -16.53
N ARG A 35 11.10 14.37 -16.85
CA ARG A 35 12.42 13.96 -16.33
C ARG A 35 12.51 14.10 -14.81
N LEU A 36 12.03 15.21 -14.26
CA LEU A 36 11.98 15.44 -12.81
C LEU A 36 11.03 14.47 -12.12
N ASN A 37 9.84 14.28 -12.69
CA ASN A 37 8.82 13.38 -12.13
C ASN A 37 9.25 11.90 -12.16
N ALA A 38 9.96 11.48 -13.22
CA ALA A 38 10.51 10.12 -13.30
C ALA A 38 11.48 9.82 -12.16
N GLY A 39 12.25 10.82 -11.68
CA GLY A 39 13.13 10.64 -10.54
C GLY A 39 12.40 10.38 -9.21
N ILE A 40 11.20 10.96 -9.05
CA ILE A 40 10.37 10.78 -7.85
C ILE A 40 9.61 9.45 -7.91
N GLY A 41 9.11 9.10 -9.10
CA GLY A 41 8.26 7.93 -9.35
C GLY A 41 9.00 6.63 -9.66
N GLN A 42 10.33 6.55 -9.53
CA GLN A 42 11.05 5.33 -9.86
C GLN A 42 10.63 4.16 -8.95
N PRO A 43 10.24 3.01 -9.53
CA PRO A 43 10.00 1.81 -8.75
C PRO A 43 11.29 1.34 -8.09
N HIS A 44 11.19 0.95 -6.82
CA HIS A 44 12.31 0.38 -6.08
C HIS A 44 12.06 -1.12 -5.89
N PRO A 45 12.90 -2.01 -6.41
CA PRO A 45 12.63 -3.46 -6.39
C PRO A 45 12.50 -4.07 -4.99
N PHE A 46 12.96 -3.35 -3.95
CA PHE A 46 13.02 -3.87 -2.57
C PHE A 46 12.27 -3.01 -1.55
N SER A 47 11.64 -1.94 -1.99
CA SER A 47 10.85 -1.07 -1.12
C SER A 47 9.71 -0.43 -1.89
N VAL A 48 8.57 -0.33 -1.24
CA VAL A 48 7.43 0.38 -1.80
C VAL A 48 7.73 1.87 -1.87
N ASN A 49 7.80 2.42 -3.08
CA ASN A 49 7.84 3.86 -3.27
C ASN A 49 6.41 4.42 -3.15
N PRO A 50 6.07 5.19 -2.09
CA PRO A 50 4.71 5.66 -1.86
C PRO A 50 4.22 6.61 -2.95
N TYR A 51 5.10 7.39 -3.58
CA TYR A 51 4.76 8.28 -4.68
C TYR A 51 4.34 7.49 -5.93
N ASN A 52 5.17 6.51 -6.31
CA ASN A 52 4.91 5.67 -7.47
C ASN A 52 3.66 4.82 -7.28
N LEU A 53 3.60 4.06 -6.18
CA LEU A 53 2.46 3.18 -5.92
C LEU A 53 1.16 3.98 -5.78
N GLY A 54 1.17 5.07 -5.02
CA GLY A 54 -0.02 5.90 -4.85
C GLY A 54 -0.50 6.51 -6.16
N TYR A 55 0.41 7.01 -7.00
CA TYR A 55 0.09 7.54 -8.32
C TYR A 55 -0.54 6.49 -9.23
N GLU A 56 0.05 5.28 -9.29
CA GLU A 56 -0.48 4.20 -10.12
C GLU A 56 -1.82 3.67 -9.62
N LEU A 57 -2.05 3.65 -8.29
CA LEU A 57 -3.36 3.32 -7.72
C LEU A 57 -4.42 4.36 -8.12
N TRP A 58 -4.14 5.66 -8.04
CA TRP A 58 -5.08 6.70 -8.44
C TRP A 58 -5.38 6.69 -9.93
N ARG A 59 -4.39 6.40 -10.76
CA ARG A 59 -4.61 6.18 -12.21
C ARG A 59 -5.49 4.95 -12.47
N GLU A 60 -5.34 3.91 -11.67
CA GLU A 60 -6.16 2.72 -11.80
C GLU A 60 -7.61 2.98 -11.38
N VAL A 61 -7.84 3.79 -10.33
CA VAL A 61 -9.19 4.28 -10.00
C VAL A 61 -9.79 5.02 -11.19
N GLU A 62 -9.05 5.98 -11.75
CA GLU A 62 -9.49 6.77 -12.91
C GLU A 62 -9.84 5.85 -14.10
N ARG A 63 -8.97 4.91 -14.45
CA ARG A 63 -9.19 3.95 -15.54
C ARG A 63 -10.44 3.09 -15.31
N ILE A 64 -10.60 2.52 -14.10
CA ILE A 64 -11.72 1.63 -13.78
C ILE A 64 -13.06 2.40 -13.91
N TYR A 65 -13.11 3.65 -13.47
CA TYR A 65 -14.35 4.41 -13.53
C TYR A 65 -14.62 5.01 -14.90
N ASP A 66 -13.60 5.37 -15.69
CA ASP A 66 -13.77 5.88 -17.05
C ASP A 66 -13.96 4.75 -18.08
N HIS A 67 -13.27 3.61 -17.90
CA HIS A 67 -13.23 2.50 -18.88
C HIS A 67 -13.31 1.13 -18.20
N PRO A 68 -14.43 0.84 -17.50
CA PRO A 68 -14.57 -0.42 -16.77
C PRO A 68 -14.76 -1.61 -17.69
N THR A 69 -14.17 -2.76 -17.31
CA THR A 69 -14.57 -4.07 -17.88
C THR A 69 -15.96 -4.48 -17.35
N PRO A 70 -16.60 -5.49 -17.93
CA PRO A 70 -17.87 -6.01 -17.41
C PRO A 70 -17.77 -6.44 -15.94
N GLU A 71 -16.69 -7.12 -15.56
CA GLU A 71 -16.43 -7.61 -14.20
C GLU A 71 -16.18 -6.44 -13.22
N GLU A 72 -15.52 -5.37 -13.70
CA GLU A 72 -15.28 -4.18 -12.89
C GLU A 72 -16.57 -3.39 -12.66
N ARG A 73 -17.51 -3.38 -13.61
CA ARG A 73 -18.83 -2.77 -13.41
C ARG A 73 -19.65 -3.46 -12.32
N GLU A 74 -19.53 -4.79 -12.23
CA GLU A 74 -20.18 -5.56 -11.18
C GLU A 74 -19.53 -5.31 -9.82
N ARG A 75 -18.21 -5.18 -9.79
CA ARG A 75 -17.43 -5.03 -8.58
C ARG A 75 -17.42 -3.61 -8.01
N PHE A 76 -17.43 -2.59 -8.86
CA PHE A 76 -17.28 -1.19 -8.46
C PHE A 76 -18.54 -0.39 -8.80
N PRO A 77 -19.40 -0.12 -7.81
CA PRO A 77 -20.63 0.67 -8.03
C PRO A 77 -20.32 2.03 -8.64
N GLY A 78 -21.06 2.38 -9.70
CA GLY A 78 -20.89 3.63 -10.43
C GLY A 78 -19.77 3.64 -11.48
N ALA A 79 -19.06 2.52 -11.69
CA ALA A 79 -18.04 2.43 -12.74
C ALA A 79 -18.69 2.53 -14.14
N GLY A 80 -18.19 3.48 -14.94
CA GLY A 80 -18.76 3.86 -16.23
C GLY A 80 -19.93 4.86 -16.16
N GLU A 81 -20.35 5.28 -14.97
CA GLU A 81 -21.41 6.28 -14.75
C GLU A 81 -20.83 7.56 -14.11
N ILE A 82 -19.90 7.41 -13.17
CA ILE A 82 -19.16 8.48 -12.50
C ILE A 82 -17.82 8.63 -13.21
N SER A 83 -17.36 9.85 -13.47
CA SER A 83 -16.03 10.05 -14.05
C SER A 83 -14.93 9.58 -13.11
N GLY A 84 -13.88 8.98 -13.66
CA GLY A 84 -12.74 8.52 -12.87
C GLY A 84 -12.12 9.63 -12.03
N ARG A 85 -12.04 10.85 -12.58
CA ARG A 85 -11.56 12.03 -11.86
C ARG A 85 -12.41 12.37 -10.64
N GLU A 86 -13.73 12.36 -10.78
CA GLU A 86 -14.66 12.62 -9.67
C GLU A 86 -14.50 11.57 -8.58
N ARG A 87 -14.38 10.31 -8.98
CA ARG A 87 -14.18 9.21 -8.05
C ARG A 87 -12.84 9.28 -7.30
N VAL A 88 -11.77 9.68 -7.98
CA VAL A 88 -10.47 9.94 -7.32
C VAL A 88 -10.61 10.99 -6.24
N LEU A 89 -11.28 12.12 -6.51
CA LEU A 89 -11.47 13.19 -5.54
C LEU A 89 -12.31 12.75 -4.32
N GLU A 90 -13.37 11.96 -4.53
CA GLU A 90 -14.17 11.38 -3.43
C GLU A 90 -13.35 10.44 -2.55
N LEU A 91 -12.63 9.50 -3.17
CA LEU A 91 -11.83 8.51 -2.47
C LEU A 91 -10.63 9.14 -1.75
N ALA A 92 -10.00 10.17 -2.32
CA ALA A 92 -8.89 10.87 -1.68
C ALA A 92 -9.27 11.51 -0.33
N ALA A 93 -10.56 11.84 -0.14
CA ALA A 93 -11.05 12.37 1.12
C ALA A 93 -11.35 11.29 2.19
N THR A 94 -11.50 10.03 1.80
CA THR A 94 -12.06 8.99 2.66
C THR A 94 -11.20 7.72 2.80
N CYS A 95 -10.36 7.41 1.80
CA CYS A 95 -9.55 6.19 1.79
C CYS A 95 -8.25 6.33 2.60
N ASP A 96 -7.87 5.25 3.26
CA ASP A 96 -6.51 5.05 3.74
C ASP A 96 -5.71 4.16 2.77
N ASP A 97 -4.40 4.02 3.03
CA ASP A 97 -3.49 3.24 2.18
C ASP A 97 -3.91 1.77 2.04
N ALA A 98 -4.42 1.17 3.13
CA ALA A 98 -4.81 -0.23 3.15
C ALA A 98 -6.07 -0.47 2.32
N SER A 99 -7.10 0.37 2.46
CA SER A 99 -8.34 0.26 1.69
C SER A 99 -8.14 0.58 0.21
N LEU A 100 -7.30 1.58 -0.10
CA LEU A 100 -6.95 1.91 -1.48
C LEU A 100 -6.22 0.73 -2.16
N ALA A 101 -5.21 0.17 -1.51
CA ALA A 101 -4.48 -1.00 -2.03
C ALA A 101 -5.38 -2.25 -2.13
N ALA A 102 -6.23 -2.51 -1.13
CA ALA A 102 -7.13 -3.65 -1.14
C ALA A 102 -8.11 -3.63 -2.33
N ALA A 103 -8.59 -2.45 -2.69
CA ALA A 103 -9.57 -2.28 -3.75
C ALA A 103 -8.93 -2.24 -5.15
N PHE A 104 -7.81 -1.53 -5.31
CA PHE A 104 -7.29 -1.09 -6.61
C PHE A 104 -5.89 -1.59 -6.95
N LEU A 105 -5.26 -2.44 -6.14
CA LEU A 105 -3.99 -3.07 -6.51
C LEU A 105 -4.25 -4.23 -7.48
N THR A 106 -4.30 -3.92 -8.75
CA THR A 106 -4.49 -4.89 -9.85
C THR A 106 -3.15 -5.52 -10.27
N PRO A 107 -3.14 -6.61 -11.05
CA PRO A 107 -1.91 -7.17 -11.63
C PRO A 107 -1.11 -6.13 -12.42
N GLU A 108 -1.79 -5.28 -13.17
CA GLU A 108 -1.18 -4.22 -13.98
C GLU A 108 -0.50 -3.17 -13.12
N VAL A 109 -1.09 -2.80 -11.98
CA VAL A 109 -0.44 -1.89 -10.99
C VAL A 109 0.77 -2.56 -10.37
N CYS A 110 0.68 -3.85 -10.01
CA CYS A 110 1.83 -4.60 -9.50
C CYS A 110 3.01 -4.59 -10.48
N ASP A 111 2.75 -4.83 -11.76
CA ASP A 111 3.79 -4.84 -12.80
C ASP A 111 4.40 -3.45 -13.03
N ARG A 112 3.57 -2.39 -13.14
CA ARG A 112 4.06 -1.01 -13.30
C ARG A 112 4.90 -0.54 -12.11
N CYS A 113 4.52 -0.95 -10.90
CA CYS A 113 5.26 -0.63 -9.67
C CYS A 113 6.38 -1.62 -9.35
N GLN A 114 6.57 -2.68 -10.14
CA GLN A 114 7.52 -3.78 -9.91
C GLN A 114 7.38 -4.41 -8.51
N LEU A 115 6.14 -4.53 -8.05
CA LEU A 115 5.82 -5.14 -6.77
C LEU A 115 5.82 -6.66 -6.93
N TYR A 116 6.84 -7.31 -6.35
CA TYR A 116 6.98 -8.76 -6.36
C TYR A 116 7.33 -9.24 -4.95
N ALA A 117 6.99 -10.49 -4.65
CA ALA A 117 7.47 -11.13 -3.44
C ALA A 117 8.95 -11.53 -3.59
N TRP A 118 9.78 -11.11 -2.65
CA TRP A 118 11.22 -11.37 -2.67
C TRP A 118 11.63 -12.17 -1.46
N GLN A 119 12.53 -13.11 -1.65
CA GLN A 119 13.17 -13.88 -0.59
C GLN A 119 14.69 -13.74 -0.67
N ALA A 120 15.33 -13.51 0.47
CA ALA A 120 16.78 -13.47 0.55
C ALA A 120 17.38 -14.89 0.37
N GLU A 121 18.29 -15.04 -0.58
CA GLU A 121 19.13 -16.22 -0.74
C GLU A 121 20.57 -15.87 -0.34
N GLY A 122 20.87 -16.07 0.93
CA GLY A 122 22.17 -15.65 1.51
C GLY A 122 22.28 -14.13 1.70
N ALA A 123 23.52 -13.64 1.80
CA ALA A 123 23.76 -12.23 2.16
C ALA A 123 23.59 -11.22 1.01
N THR A 124 23.59 -11.67 -0.25
CA THR A 124 23.73 -10.76 -1.40
C THR A 124 22.76 -11.06 -2.54
N ARG A 125 21.95 -12.10 -2.46
CA ARG A 125 21.02 -12.48 -3.53
C ARG A 125 19.59 -12.39 -3.05
N LEU A 126 18.73 -11.87 -3.93
CA LEU A 126 17.29 -11.87 -3.77
C LEU A 126 16.67 -12.66 -4.91
N ARG A 127 15.76 -13.55 -4.58
CA ARG A 127 14.99 -14.33 -5.54
C ARG A 127 13.55 -13.84 -5.51
N CYS A 128 12.98 -13.57 -6.68
CA CYS A 128 11.56 -13.36 -6.82
C CYS A 128 10.84 -14.69 -6.60
N THR A 129 9.98 -14.77 -5.60
CA THR A 129 9.25 -15.98 -5.22
C THR A 129 7.83 -15.99 -5.76
N SER A 130 7.22 -14.82 -5.92
CA SER A 130 5.88 -14.69 -6.50
C SER A 130 5.69 -13.37 -7.23
N ARG A 131 4.90 -13.41 -8.30
CA ARG A 131 4.36 -12.26 -9.03
C ARG A 131 2.84 -12.21 -8.97
N GLU A 132 2.25 -13.08 -8.17
CA GLU A 132 0.81 -13.18 -8.03
C GLU A 132 0.25 -11.96 -7.31
N ALA A 133 -0.56 -11.17 -8.02
CA ALA A 133 -1.08 -9.90 -7.51
C ALA A 133 -1.91 -10.07 -6.23
N ASP A 134 -2.65 -11.18 -6.09
CA ASP A 134 -3.45 -11.46 -4.90
C ASP A 134 -2.60 -11.75 -3.67
N GLU A 135 -1.44 -12.39 -3.83
CA GLU A 135 -0.49 -12.60 -2.73
C GLU A 135 0.16 -11.29 -2.33
N ILE A 136 0.60 -10.51 -3.32
CA ILE A 136 1.23 -9.20 -3.11
C ILE A 136 0.24 -8.26 -2.42
N ARG A 137 -1.00 -8.20 -2.88
CA ARG A 137 -2.06 -7.37 -2.29
C ARG A 137 -2.33 -7.74 -0.84
N ARG A 138 -2.50 -9.04 -0.54
CA ARG A 138 -2.71 -9.50 0.84
C ARG A 138 -1.54 -9.14 1.75
N ALA A 139 -0.31 -9.37 1.32
CA ALA A 139 0.88 -9.03 2.09
C ALA A 139 0.99 -7.52 2.34
N LEU A 140 0.77 -6.70 1.31
CA LEU A 140 0.83 -5.25 1.41
C LEU A 140 -0.29 -4.70 2.32
N VAL A 141 -1.53 -5.14 2.13
CA VAL A 141 -2.67 -4.72 2.95
C VAL A 141 -2.44 -5.09 4.42
N ASN A 142 -1.95 -6.28 4.73
CA ASN A 142 -1.60 -6.66 6.08
C ASN A 142 -0.53 -5.73 6.66
N GLN A 143 0.52 -5.44 5.91
CA GLN A 143 1.58 -4.52 6.34
C GLN A 143 1.04 -3.11 6.61
N LEU A 144 0.17 -2.59 5.75
CA LEU A 144 -0.42 -1.25 5.87
C LEU A 144 -1.45 -1.17 7.00
N SER A 145 -2.28 -2.19 7.18
CA SER A 145 -3.32 -2.24 8.21
C SER A 145 -2.73 -2.24 9.62
N HIS A 146 -1.63 -2.95 9.81
CA HIS A 146 -0.98 -3.09 11.11
C HIS A 146 0.18 -2.11 11.31
N LEU A 147 0.55 -1.29 10.31
CA LEU A 147 1.68 -0.34 10.36
C LEU A 147 2.99 -0.98 10.84
N SER A 148 3.19 -2.25 10.53
CA SER A 148 4.28 -3.08 11.04
C SER A 148 4.27 -3.25 12.58
N VAL A 149 3.15 -2.98 13.25
CA VAL A 149 2.96 -3.23 14.68
C VAL A 149 2.44 -4.66 14.84
N PRO A 150 3.07 -5.51 15.63
CA PRO A 150 2.58 -6.86 15.86
C PRO A 150 1.22 -6.84 16.56
N ARG A 151 0.29 -7.68 16.09
CA ARG A 151 -1.01 -7.83 16.74
C ARG A 151 -0.87 -8.77 17.93
N ILE A 152 -0.95 -8.18 19.13
CA ILE A 152 -0.87 -8.93 20.38
C ILE A 152 -2.23 -8.83 21.07
N GLU A 153 -2.80 -9.97 21.41
CA GLU A 153 -4.09 -10.10 22.09
C GLU A 153 -3.89 -10.66 23.48
N ILE A 154 -4.64 -10.16 24.45
CA ILE A 154 -4.75 -10.75 25.78
C ILE A 154 -5.83 -11.83 25.68
N THR A 155 -5.43 -13.09 25.80
CA THR A 155 -6.35 -14.23 25.73
C THR A 155 -6.79 -14.71 27.11
N ASP A 156 -6.00 -14.43 28.14
CA ASP A 156 -6.33 -14.71 29.53
C ASP A 156 -5.70 -13.62 30.42
N ALA A 157 -6.52 -12.99 31.24
CA ALA A 157 -6.09 -11.92 32.16
C ALA A 157 -5.71 -12.42 33.56
N ASP A 158 -5.93 -13.68 33.85
CA ASP A 158 -5.56 -14.34 35.10
C ASP A 158 -5.04 -15.77 34.83
N ALA A 159 -4.05 -15.84 33.91
CA ALA A 159 -3.47 -17.10 33.47
C ALA A 159 -3.03 -17.94 34.65
N PHE A 160 -3.52 -19.18 34.68
CA PHE A 160 -3.25 -20.15 35.75
C PHE A 160 -3.72 -19.71 37.15
N ARG A 161 -4.64 -18.73 37.26
CA ARG A 161 -5.08 -18.13 38.55
C ARG A 161 -3.92 -17.58 39.38
N ALA A 162 -2.92 -17.07 38.71
CA ALA A 162 -1.68 -16.53 39.29
C ALA A 162 -1.48 -15.04 39.05
N GLY A 163 -2.52 -14.35 38.57
CA GLY A 163 -2.45 -12.91 38.23
C GLY A 163 -1.61 -12.60 37.00
N GLY A 164 -1.32 -13.63 36.18
CA GLY A 164 -0.52 -13.47 34.98
C GLY A 164 -1.35 -13.14 33.74
N LEU A 165 -0.81 -12.37 32.81
CA LEU A 165 -1.40 -12.14 31.50
C LEU A 165 -0.90 -13.17 30.49
N TRP A 166 -1.85 -13.82 29.79
CA TRP A 166 -1.49 -14.65 28.63
C TRP A 166 -1.64 -13.82 27.37
N LEU A 167 -0.51 -13.49 26.73
CA LEU A 167 -0.43 -12.72 25.50
C LEU A 167 -0.20 -13.65 24.33
N VAL A 168 -1.00 -13.50 23.27
CA VAL A 168 -0.85 -14.25 22.03
C VAL A 168 -0.56 -13.29 20.88
N HIS A 169 0.56 -13.53 20.19
CA HIS A 169 0.87 -12.88 18.94
C HIS A 169 0.12 -13.57 17.80
N ARG A 170 -0.75 -12.82 17.10
CA ARG A 170 -1.40 -13.28 15.87
C ARG A 170 -0.45 -13.05 14.70
N GLN A 171 0.17 -14.14 14.25
CA GLN A 171 1.08 -14.08 13.10
C GLN A 171 0.27 -13.93 11.80
N GLU A 172 0.10 -12.70 11.34
CA GLU A 172 -0.58 -12.35 10.09
C GLU A 172 0.46 -11.98 9.00
N GLY A 173 1.46 -12.85 8.80
CA GLY A 173 2.51 -12.68 7.79
C GLY A 173 3.78 -11.97 8.27
N VAL A 174 3.77 -11.37 9.47
CA VAL A 174 4.97 -10.75 10.08
C VAL A 174 5.29 -11.48 11.37
N GLY A 175 6.49 -12.06 11.44
CA GLY A 175 6.99 -12.70 12.65
C GLY A 175 7.30 -11.68 13.76
N LEU A 176 7.09 -12.06 15.02
CA LEU A 176 7.56 -11.27 16.15
C LEU A 176 9.08 -11.39 16.25
N ASP A 177 9.78 -10.27 16.37
CA ASP A 177 11.19 -10.29 16.73
C ASP A 177 11.34 -10.79 18.18
N ALA A 178 11.91 -11.97 18.34
CA ALA A 178 12.02 -12.64 19.63
C ALA A 178 12.89 -11.84 20.64
N GLN A 179 13.91 -11.14 20.17
CA GLN A 179 14.77 -10.33 21.02
C GLN A 179 14.03 -9.08 21.52
N TYR A 180 13.31 -8.40 20.63
CA TYR A 180 12.46 -7.26 21.02
C TYR A 180 11.34 -7.68 21.97
N ALA A 181 10.70 -8.82 21.73
CA ALA A 181 9.67 -9.34 22.62
C ALA A 181 10.24 -9.63 24.02
N ALA A 182 11.39 -10.34 24.09
CA ALA A 182 12.06 -10.63 25.35
C ALA A 182 12.45 -9.37 26.14
N ASN A 183 12.84 -8.30 25.44
CA ASN A 183 13.16 -7.02 26.08
C ASN A 183 11.92 -6.24 26.54
N THR A 184 10.78 -6.40 25.85
CA THR A 184 9.54 -5.64 26.12
C THR A 184 8.71 -6.26 27.27
N LEU A 185 8.66 -7.59 27.36
CA LEU A 185 7.88 -8.30 28.37
C LEU A 185 8.18 -7.90 29.83
N PRO A 186 9.46 -7.70 30.25
CA PRO A 186 9.76 -7.24 31.61
C PRO A 186 9.20 -5.84 31.91
N HIS A 187 9.17 -4.95 30.90
CA HIS A 187 8.58 -3.61 31.07
C HIS A 187 7.07 -3.69 31.23
N LEU A 188 6.40 -4.57 30.48
CA LEU A 188 4.97 -4.83 30.65
C LEU A 188 4.63 -5.41 32.03
N ALA A 189 5.48 -6.30 32.55
CA ALA A 189 5.29 -6.92 33.84
C ALA A 189 5.55 -5.97 35.03
N SER A 190 6.16 -4.81 34.78
CA SER A 190 6.43 -3.79 35.79
C SER A 190 5.37 -2.69 35.87
N LEU A 191 4.38 -2.69 34.98
CA LEU A 191 3.22 -1.78 34.97
C LEU A 191 2.12 -2.28 35.89
#